data_a70b974b65f8d6ca667789ca15c9287b
#
_entry.id   a70b974b65f8d6ca667789ca15c9287b
#
_cell.length_a   1.000
_cell.length_b   1.000
_cell.length_c   1.000
_cell.angle_alpha   90.00
_cell.angle_beta   90.00
_cell.angle_gamma   90.00
#
_symmetry.space_group_name_H-M   'P 1'
#
loop_
_entity.id
_entity.type
_entity.pdbx_description
1 polymer ?
#
loop_
_entity_poly.entity_id
_entity_poly.type
_entity_poly.pdbx_seq_one_letter_code
_entity_poly.pdbx_strand_id
1 'polypeptide(L)'
;MYSELISIIVNLLIAMLIPTAVVLGLTYINRNSKELLVRKYGFSSQIWLGCVGIFIHECSHAVMALIFGHNIVEFKPLILPRNVARNDGALGYVRQTWNANSTYQNMGNLFIGTAPIWGCTLAIYWVLKTTMPNVYQFVLSLEKAATSYSMLKVQQVIANPNLFANMDMTSIVTMLIGLIIIANIVIGGNCQIFCVNSSFS
;
A
#
# COMPACT_ATOMS: atom_id res chain seq x y z
N MET A 1 37.61 5.52 -16.57
CA MET A 1 36.63 6.63 -16.55
C MET A 1 35.36 6.30 -17.36
N TYR A 2 35.41 6.00 -18.67
CA TYR A 2 34.22 5.65 -19.44
C TYR A 2 33.53 4.36 -18.98
N SER A 3 34.30 3.33 -18.62
CA SER A 3 33.75 2.06 -18.10
C SER A 3 33.01 2.22 -16.77
N GLU A 4 33.51 3.06 -15.87
CA GLU A 4 32.84 3.32 -14.59
C GLU A 4 31.56 4.14 -14.79
N LEU A 5 31.59 5.10 -15.69
CA LEU A 5 30.41 5.92 -16.03
C LEU A 5 29.30 5.07 -16.63
N ILE A 6 29.63 4.14 -17.54
CA ILE A 6 28.69 3.18 -18.11
C ILE A 6 28.12 2.27 -17.02
N SER A 7 28.97 1.78 -16.12
CA SER A 7 28.52 0.93 -15.00
C SER A 7 27.52 1.66 -14.09
N ILE A 8 27.79 2.93 -13.76
CA ILE A 8 26.89 3.75 -12.95
C ILE A 8 25.55 3.95 -13.66
N ILE A 9 25.55 4.27 -14.96
CA ILE A 9 24.33 4.47 -15.73
C ILE A 9 23.51 3.17 -15.81
N VAL A 10 24.16 2.05 -16.09
CA VAL A 10 23.49 0.73 -16.16
C VAL A 10 22.89 0.37 -14.80
N ASN A 11 23.61 0.55 -13.70
CA ASN A 11 23.09 0.27 -12.36
C ASN A 11 21.92 1.19 -12.00
N LEU A 12 21.97 2.45 -12.39
CA LEU A 12 20.86 3.40 -12.18
C LEU A 12 19.62 3.01 -12.99
N LEU A 13 19.79 2.59 -14.25
CA LEU A 13 18.71 2.09 -15.08
C LEU A 13 18.08 0.82 -14.50
N ILE A 14 18.89 -0.15 -14.07
CA ILE A 14 18.40 -1.37 -13.43
C ILE A 14 17.66 -1.06 -12.15
N ALA A 15 18.18 -0.16 -11.32
CA ALA A 15 17.55 0.27 -10.06
C ALA A 15 16.19 0.96 -10.28
N MET A 16 15.97 1.58 -11.45
CA MET A 16 14.68 2.17 -11.80
C MET A 16 13.75 1.19 -12.53
N LEU A 17 14.28 0.38 -13.44
CA LEU A 17 13.48 -0.55 -14.26
C LEU A 17 12.84 -1.66 -13.43
N ILE A 18 13.60 -2.25 -12.48
CA ILE A 18 13.09 -3.38 -11.67
C ILE A 18 11.90 -2.95 -10.81
N PRO A 19 11.96 -1.90 -9.98
CA PRO A 19 10.81 -1.45 -9.20
C PRO A 19 9.62 -1.06 -10.09
N THR A 20 9.88 -0.40 -11.21
CA THR A 20 8.82 0.00 -12.15
C THR A 20 8.11 -1.22 -12.75
N ALA A 21 8.86 -2.23 -13.19
CA ALA A 21 8.29 -3.46 -13.73
C ALA A 21 7.47 -4.22 -12.67
N VAL A 22 7.96 -4.27 -11.43
CA VAL A 22 7.24 -4.88 -10.30
C VAL A 22 5.93 -4.14 -10.03
N VAL A 23 5.96 -2.81 -9.97
CA VAL A 23 4.76 -1.98 -9.76
C VAL A 23 3.75 -2.18 -10.88
N LEU A 24 4.18 -2.17 -12.14
CA LEU A 24 3.30 -2.42 -13.28
C LEU A 24 2.69 -3.82 -13.24
N GLY A 25 3.49 -4.84 -12.93
CA GLY A 25 3.02 -6.23 -12.77
C GLY A 25 1.99 -6.37 -11.65
N LEU A 26 2.28 -5.80 -10.48
CA LEU A 26 1.36 -5.79 -9.35
C LEU A 26 0.06 -5.04 -9.67
N THR A 27 0.15 -3.91 -10.36
CA THR A 27 -1.02 -3.14 -10.80
C THR A 27 -1.89 -3.94 -11.75
N TYR A 28 -1.27 -4.63 -12.72
CA TYR A 28 -1.97 -5.49 -13.67
C TYR A 28 -2.69 -6.66 -12.98
N ILE A 29 -1.99 -7.39 -12.10
CA ILE A 29 -2.56 -8.51 -11.34
C ILE A 29 -3.71 -8.02 -10.46
N ASN A 30 -3.53 -6.91 -9.78
CA ASN A 30 -4.53 -6.34 -8.88
C ASN A 30 -5.79 -5.90 -9.64
N ARG A 31 -5.62 -5.28 -10.82
CA ARG A 31 -6.72 -4.90 -11.69
C ARG A 31 -7.55 -6.11 -12.13
N ASN A 32 -6.90 -7.14 -12.65
CA ASN A 32 -7.57 -8.37 -13.08
C ASN A 32 -8.28 -9.08 -11.93
N SER A 33 -7.64 -9.15 -10.77
CA SER A 33 -8.23 -9.77 -9.57
C SER A 33 -9.50 -9.04 -9.11
N LYS A 34 -9.52 -7.71 -9.17
CA LYS A 34 -10.70 -6.91 -8.83
C LYS A 34 -11.83 -7.10 -9.82
N GLU A 35 -11.55 -7.10 -11.12
CA GLU A 35 -12.56 -7.35 -12.15
C GLU A 35 -13.21 -8.72 -11.96
N LEU A 36 -12.42 -9.76 -11.68
CA LEU A 36 -12.92 -11.11 -11.39
C LEU A 36 -13.80 -11.15 -10.14
N LEU A 37 -13.39 -10.48 -9.07
CA LEU A 37 -14.16 -10.38 -7.83
C LEU A 37 -15.50 -9.69 -8.04
N VAL A 38 -15.51 -8.55 -8.74
CA VAL A 38 -16.73 -7.81 -9.02
C VAL A 38 -17.66 -8.59 -9.93
N ARG A 39 -17.13 -9.27 -10.95
CA ARG A 39 -17.92 -10.11 -11.86
C ARG A 39 -18.57 -11.28 -11.15
N LYS A 40 -17.88 -11.91 -10.18
CA LYS A 40 -18.34 -13.12 -9.50
C LYS A 40 -19.21 -12.85 -8.27
N TYR A 41 -18.87 -11.81 -7.49
CA TYR A 41 -19.49 -11.56 -6.18
C TYR A 41 -20.19 -10.18 -6.09
N GLY A 42 -20.18 -9.41 -7.18
CA GLY A 42 -20.75 -8.06 -7.21
C GLY A 42 -19.84 -7.00 -6.59
N PHE A 43 -20.23 -5.75 -6.78
CA PHE A 43 -19.44 -4.56 -6.34
C PHE A 43 -19.25 -4.51 -4.81
N SER A 44 -20.23 -5.00 -4.05
CA SER A 44 -20.19 -5.03 -2.58
C SER A 44 -19.02 -5.85 -2.03
N SER A 45 -18.52 -6.82 -2.78
CA SER A 45 -17.39 -7.67 -2.36
C SER A 45 -16.10 -6.89 -2.14
N GLN A 46 -15.86 -5.83 -2.92
CA GLN A 46 -14.68 -4.97 -2.76
C GLN A 46 -14.68 -4.24 -1.42
N ILE A 47 -15.86 -3.81 -0.96
CA ILE A 47 -16.01 -3.11 0.31
C ILE A 47 -15.70 -4.06 1.46
N TRP A 48 -16.32 -5.24 1.46
CA TRP A 48 -16.11 -6.22 2.53
C TRP A 48 -14.67 -6.75 2.59
N LEU A 49 -14.07 -6.99 1.43
CA LEU A 49 -12.69 -7.51 1.34
C LEU A 49 -11.61 -6.43 1.50
N GLY A 50 -11.96 -5.15 1.41
CA GLY A 50 -11.02 -4.04 1.46
C GLY A 50 -11.34 -2.96 2.51
N CYS A 51 -12.33 -3.18 3.40
CA CYS A 51 -12.80 -2.14 4.31
C CYS A 51 -11.70 -1.54 5.19
N VAL A 52 -10.80 -2.35 5.72
CA VAL A 52 -9.69 -1.88 6.56
C VAL A 52 -8.71 -1.05 5.73
N GLY A 53 -8.38 -1.51 4.53
CA GLY A 53 -7.49 -0.79 3.63
C GLY A 53 -8.07 0.53 3.16
N ILE A 54 -9.37 0.57 2.80
CA ILE A 54 -10.08 1.79 2.43
C ILE A 54 -10.07 2.77 3.60
N PHE A 55 -10.39 2.30 4.80
CA PHE A 55 -10.38 3.12 6.01
C PHE A 55 -9.01 3.75 6.27
N ILE A 56 -7.94 2.96 6.24
CA ILE A 56 -6.56 3.43 6.44
C ILE A 56 -6.18 4.43 5.35
N HIS A 57 -6.55 4.18 4.10
CA HIS A 57 -6.32 5.04 2.96
C HIS A 57 -6.91 6.44 3.19
N GLU A 58 -8.21 6.52 3.50
CA GLU A 58 -8.90 7.79 3.72
C GLU A 58 -8.40 8.50 4.99
N CYS A 59 -8.13 7.75 6.06
CA CYS A 59 -7.53 8.32 7.26
C CYS A 59 -6.16 8.93 6.98
N SER A 60 -5.36 8.31 6.12
CA SER A 60 -4.04 8.83 5.75
C SER A 60 -4.15 10.18 5.02
N HIS A 61 -5.09 10.30 4.07
CA HIS A 61 -5.39 11.58 3.43
C HIS A 61 -5.83 12.65 4.44
N ALA A 62 -6.76 12.29 5.35
CA ALA A 62 -7.27 13.21 6.35
C ALA A 62 -6.17 13.68 7.32
N VAL A 63 -5.32 12.78 7.80
CA VAL A 63 -4.21 13.13 8.70
C VAL A 63 -3.24 14.09 8.01
N MET A 64 -2.84 13.81 6.77
CA MET A 64 -1.95 14.69 6.03
C MET A 64 -2.60 16.05 5.70
N ALA A 65 -3.89 16.05 5.37
CA ALA A 65 -4.63 17.30 5.16
C ALA A 65 -4.59 18.18 6.41
N LEU A 66 -4.80 17.62 7.60
CA LEU A 66 -4.70 18.35 8.87
C LEU A 66 -3.28 18.86 9.13
N ILE A 67 -2.25 18.06 8.89
CA ILE A 67 -0.84 18.47 9.07
C ILE A 67 -0.51 19.69 8.20
N PHE A 68 -0.99 19.71 6.94
CA PHE A 68 -0.75 20.82 6.02
C PHE A 68 -1.77 21.97 6.15
N GLY A 69 -2.63 21.94 7.19
CA GLY A 69 -3.57 23.02 7.50
C GLY A 69 -4.70 23.16 6.48
N HIS A 70 -5.08 22.08 5.81
CA HIS A 70 -6.27 22.04 4.96
C HIS A 70 -7.53 21.90 5.79
N ASN A 71 -8.60 22.55 5.39
CA ASN A 71 -9.89 22.40 6.03
C ASN A 71 -10.62 21.19 5.47
N ILE A 72 -10.89 20.19 6.32
CA ILE A 72 -11.69 19.03 5.94
C ILE A 72 -13.15 19.44 5.97
N VAL A 73 -13.80 19.43 4.79
CA VAL A 73 -15.22 19.79 4.62
C VAL A 73 -16.10 18.57 4.86
N GLU A 74 -15.67 17.42 4.37
CA GLU A 74 -16.41 16.16 4.50
C GLU A 74 -15.45 14.99 4.60
N PHE A 75 -15.69 14.10 5.57
CA PHE A 75 -14.89 12.91 5.79
C PHE A 75 -15.80 11.69 5.90
N LYS A 76 -15.72 10.82 4.90
CA LYS A 76 -16.43 9.53 4.87
C LYS A 76 -15.41 8.43 4.58
N PRO A 77 -14.77 7.86 5.61
CA PRO A 77 -13.71 6.87 5.43
C PRO A 77 -14.19 5.53 4.86
N LEU A 78 -15.49 5.25 4.97
CA LEU A 78 -16.12 4.05 4.42
C LEU A 78 -17.57 4.33 4.06
N ILE A 79 -17.96 4.00 2.83
CA ILE A 79 -19.33 4.13 2.35
C ILE A 79 -19.94 2.75 2.28
N LEU A 80 -21.12 2.56 2.91
CA LEU A 80 -21.82 1.29 2.85
C LEU A 80 -22.24 0.94 1.42
N PRO A 81 -22.32 -0.36 1.05
CA PRO A 81 -22.65 -0.80 -0.29
C PRO A 81 -23.95 -0.20 -0.85
N ARG A 82 -24.95 0.02 0.01
CA ARG A 82 -26.25 0.62 -0.38
C ARG A 82 -26.13 2.07 -0.87
N ASN A 83 -25.09 2.78 -0.43
CA ASN A 83 -24.93 4.21 -0.70
C ASN A 83 -23.87 4.50 -1.76
N VAL A 84 -23.14 3.47 -2.22
CA VAL A 84 -22.07 3.64 -3.21
C VAL A 84 -22.59 4.18 -4.54
N ALA A 85 -23.73 3.66 -5.01
CA ALA A 85 -24.38 4.15 -6.24
C ALA A 85 -24.81 5.63 -6.16
N ARG A 86 -25.07 6.14 -4.94
CA ARG A 86 -25.42 7.55 -4.70
C ARG A 86 -24.21 8.47 -4.57
N ASN A 87 -23.01 7.91 -4.42
CA ASN A 87 -21.76 8.63 -4.24
C ASN A 87 -20.78 8.35 -5.41
N ASP A 88 -21.26 8.29 -6.63
CA ASP A 88 -20.48 8.13 -7.86
C ASP A 88 -19.54 6.93 -7.86
N GLY A 89 -19.88 5.87 -7.14
CA GLY A 89 -19.06 4.67 -7.02
C GLY A 89 -17.89 4.79 -6.04
N ALA A 90 -17.75 5.89 -5.32
CA ALA A 90 -16.70 6.07 -4.31
C ALA A 90 -16.92 5.12 -3.13
N LEU A 91 -15.84 4.50 -2.65
CA LEU A 91 -15.86 3.58 -1.50
C LEU A 91 -15.59 4.29 -0.19
N GLY A 92 -14.95 5.43 -0.23
CA GLY A 92 -14.68 6.40 0.81
C GLY A 92 -14.19 7.68 0.15
N TYR A 93 -14.17 8.79 0.87
CA TYR A 93 -13.57 10.03 0.40
C TYR A 93 -13.28 11.03 1.52
N VAL A 94 -12.32 11.90 1.23
CA VAL A 94 -12.00 13.10 2.01
C VAL A 94 -12.14 14.31 1.11
N ARG A 95 -13.06 15.20 1.41
CA ARG A 95 -13.17 16.50 0.73
C ARG A 95 -12.50 17.56 1.58
N GLN A 96 -11.57 18.26 0.97
CA GLN A 96 -10.79 19.30 1.63
C GLN A 96 -10.76 20.57 0.79
N THR A 97 -10.60 21.70 1.47
CA THR A 97 -10.38 23.01 0.85
C THR A 97 -9.09 23.59 1.38
N TRP A 98 -8.37 24.35 0.54
CA TRP A 98 -7.11 24.98 0.90
C TRP A 98 -7.01 26.38 0.30
N ASN A 99 -6.11 27.19 0.82
CA ASN A 99 -5.82 28.51 0.28
C ASN A 99 -4.73 28.37 -0.81
N ALA A 100 -5.13 28.60 -2.07
CA ALA A 100 -4.22 28.50 -3.23
C ALA A 100 -3.04 29.50 -3.17
N ASN A 101 -3.15 30.57 -2.40
CA ASN A 101 -2.07 31.57 -2.22
C ASN A 101 -1.02 31.10 -1.17
N SER A 102 -1.29 30.05 -0.41
CA SER A 102 -0.35 29.49 0.55
C SER A 102 0.54 28.44 -0.09
N THR A 103 1.83 28.74 -0.24
CA THR A 103 2.82 27.78 -0.76
C THR A 103 2.89 26.50 0.09
N TYR A 104 2.75 26.62 1.40
CA TYR A 104 2.73 25.48 2.33
C TYR A 104 1.57 24.53 2.05
N GLN A 105 0.36 25.06 1.89
CA GLN A 105 -0.80 24.25 1.59
C GLN A 105 -0.74 23.65 0.17
N ASN A 106 -0.24 24.41 -0.80
CA ASN A 106 -0.04 23.88 -2.15
C ASN A 106 0.96 22.72 -2.21
N MET A 107 2.07 22.82 -1.48
CA MET A 107 2.99 21.68 -1.33
C MET A 107 2.32 20.49 -0.62
N GLY A 108 1.42 20.77 0.31
CA GLY A 108 0.62 19.79 1.02
C GLY A 108 -0.15 18.86 0.10
N ASN A 109 -0.65 19.34 -1.04
CA ASN A 109 -1.41 18.52 -2.00
C ASN A 109 -0.61 17.31 -2.50
N LEU A 110 0.71 17.46 -2.73
CA LEU A 110 1.57 16.35 -3.13
C LEU A 110 1.67 15.30 -2.01
N PHE A 111 1.89 15.75 -0.78
CA PHE A 111 2.01 14.84 0.38
C PHE A 111 0.68 14.18 0.72
N ILE A 112 -0.43 14.91 0.62
CA ILE A 112 -1.78 14.37 0.80
C ILE A 112 -2.05 13.30 -0.27
N GLY A 113 -1.68 13.56 -1.54
CA GLY A 113 -1.85 12.59 -2.63
C GLY A 113 -1.06 11.30 -2.42
N THR A 114 0.12 11.36 -1.82
CA THR A 114 0.97 10.20 -1.54
C THR A 114 0.75 9.58 -0.15
N ALA A 115 -0.06 10.21 0.71
CA ALA A 115 -0.30 9.80 2.09
C ALA A 115 -0.71 8.33 2.26
N PRO A 116 -1.59 7.75 1.42
CA PRO A 116 -1.99 6.35 1.57
C PRO A 116 -0.84 5.36 1.41
N ILE A 117 0.18 5.69 0.60
CA ILE A 117 1.36 4.84 0.43
C ILE A 117 2.05 4.66 1.79
N TRP A 118 2.27 5.75 2.50
CA TRP A 118 2.89 5.74 3.82
C TRP A 118 1.99 5.10 4.88
N GLY A 119 0.71 5.46 4.90
CA GLY A 119 -0.26 4.94 5.86
C GLY A 119 -0.48 3.44 5.74
N CYS A 120 -0.69 2.93 4.53
CA CYS A 120 -0.86 1.49 4.31
C CYS A 120 0.44 0.72 4.58
N THR A 121 1.60 1.28 4.21
CA THR A 121 2.91 0.65 4.49
C THR A 121 3.16 0.55 5.99
N LEU A 122 2.91 1.62 6.75
CA LEU A 122 3.03 1.60 8.21
C LEU A 122 2.07 0.60 8.87
N ALA A 123 0.84 0.51 8.37
CA ALA A 123 -0.14 -0.45 8.87
C ALA A 123 0.30 -1.90 8.61
N ILE A 124 0.78 -2.21 7.40
CA ILE A 124 1.31 -3.53 7.05
C ILE A 124 2.53 -3.86 7.92
N TYR A 125 3.45 -2.92 8.09
CA TYR A 125 4.62 -3.09 8.96
C TYR A 125 4.20 -3.44 10.39
N TRP A 126 3.22 -2.74 10.94
CA TRP A 126 2.70 -2.98 12.29
C TRP A 126 2.04 -4.36 12.43
N VAL A 127 1.23 -4.74 11.45
CA VAL A 127 0.60 -6.06 11.40
C VAL A 127 1.66 -7.16 11.32
N LEU A 128 2.66 -7.04 10.43
CA LEU A 128 3.76 -8.00 10.32
C LEU A 128 4.50 -8.17 11.65
N LYS A 129 4.82 -7.05 12.30
CA LYS A 129 5.56 -7.07 13.56
C LYS A 129 4.78 -7.75 14.69
N THR A 130 3.47 -7.57 14.74
CA THR A 130 2.62 -8.08 15.85
C THR A 130 2.10 -9.48 15.59
N THR A 131 1.74 -9.82 14.36
CA THR A 131 1.10 -11.11 14.03
C THR A 131 2.04 -12.13 13.44
N MET A 132 3.16 -11.69 12.85
CA MET A 132 4.12 -12.54 12.14
C MET A 132 5.57 -12.21 12.48
N PRO A 133 6.00 -12.36 13.76
CA PRO A 133 7.35 -11.96 14.17
C PRO A 133 8.45 -12.69 13.41
N ASN A 134 8.26 -13.95 13.03
CA ASN A 134 9.24 -14.72 12.24
C ASN A 134 9.41 -14.16 10.82
N VAL A 135 8.29 -13.81 10.15
CA VAL A 135 8.32 -13.17 8.83
C VAL A 135 8.96 -11.78 8.91
N TYR A 136 8.63 -11.04 9.96
CA TYR A 136 9.21 -9.73 10.21
C TYR A 136 10.74 -9.81 10.38
N GLN A 137 11.26 -10.75 11.18
CA GLN A 137 12.69 -10.95 11.35
C GLN A 137 13.38 -11.40 10.05
N PHE A 138 12.69 -12.22 9.24
CA PHE A 138 13.19 -12.61 7.92
C PHE A 138 13.33 -11.38 7.00
N VAL A 139 12.33 -10.51 6.94
CA VAL A 139 12.38 -9.26 6.16
C VAL A 139 13.54 -8.36 6.62
N LEU A 140 13.72 -8.19 7.93
CA LEU A 140 14.84 -7.42 8.47
C LEU A 140 16.20 -8.03 8.12
N SER A 141 16.31 -9.36 8.12
CA SER A 141 17.56 -10.05 7.75
C SER A 141 17.87 -9.88 6.26
N LEU A 142 16.83 -9.88 5.41
CA LEU A 142 16.98 -9.58 3.98
C LEU A 142 17.42 -8.14 3.74
N GLU A 143 16.82 -7.19 4.45
CA GLU A 143 17.20 -5.77 4.37
C GLU A 143 18.68 -5.57 4.73
N LYS A 144 19.12 -6.16 5.86
CA LYS A 144 20.52 -6.10 6.29
C LYS A 144 21.48 -6.77 5.29
N ALA A 145 21.06 -7.89 4.68
CA ALA A 145 21.84 -8.57 3.66
C ALA A 145 21.94 -7.72 2.38
N ALA A 146 20.83 -7.11 1.95
CA ALA A 146 20.79 -6.24 0.79
C ALA A 146 21.62 -4.97 0.97
N THR A 147 21.55 -4.33 2.15
CA THR A 147 22.36 -3.14 2.47
C THR A 147 23.86 -3.43 2.56
N SER A 148 24.26 -4.68 2.79
CA SER A 148 25.67 -5.09 2.76
C SER A 148 26.24 -5.27 1.35
N TYR A 149 25.44 -5.05 0.29
CA TYR A 149 25.79 -5.24 -1.13
C TYR A 149 26.40 -6.62 -1.45
N SER A 150 26.13 -7.64 -0.64
CA SER A 150 26.65 -8.99 -0.79
C SER A 150 25.57 -9.94 -1.25
N MET A 151 25.60 -10.32 -2.53
CA MET A 151 24.69 -11.33 -3.12
C MET A 151 24.76 -12.67 -2.38
N LEU A 152 25.94 -13.05 -1.88
CA LEU A 152 26.12 -14.29 -1.11
C LEU A 152 25.32 -14.29 0.19
N LYS A 153 25.29 -13.17 0.91
CA LYS A 153 24.49 -13.02 2.15
C LYS A 153 22.99 -13.09 1.86
N VAL A 154 22.53 -12.46 0.78
CA VAL A 154 21.13 -12.53 0.35
C VAL A 154 20.74 -13.97 0.03
N GLN A 155 21.58 -14.71 -0.72
CA GLN A 155 21.35 -16.11 -1.02
C GLN A 155 21.32 -17.00 0.25
N GLN A 156 22.20 -16.74 1.21
CA GLN A 156 22.21 -17.48 2.49
C GLN A 156 20.94 -17.24 3.31
N VAL A 157 20.42 -16.02 3.33
CA VAL A 157 19.16 -15.69 4.03
C VAL A 157 17.97 -16.37 3.34
N ILE A 158 17.94 -16.39 2.01
CA ILE A 158 16.86 -17.03 1.24
C ILE A 158 16.93 -18.55 1.36
N ALA A 159 18.13 -19.14 1.40
CA ALA A 159 18.32 -20.58 1.48
C ALA A 159 17.96 -21.17 2.86
N ASN A 160 17.88 -20.36 3.91
CA ASN A 160 17.58 -20.81 5.28
C ASN A 160 16.38 -20.04 5.88
N PRO A 161 15.18 -20.19 5.30
CA PRO A 161 14.00 -19.52 5.83
C PRO A 161 13.48 -20.26 7.07
N ASN A 162 13.92 -19.87 8.26
CA ASN A 162 13.33 -20.34 9.54
C ASN A 162 11.91 -19.74 9.78
N LEU A 163 11.14 -19.56 8.69
CA LEU A 163 9.83 -18.95 8.71
C LEU A 163 8.80 -19.75 9.51
N PHE A 164 8.96 -21.08 9.52
CA PHE A 164 8.01 -22.02 10.12
C PHE A 164 8.61 -22.89 11.24
N ALA A 165 9.85 -22.59 11.66
CA ALA A 165 10.47 -23.34 12.74
C ALA A 165 9.77 -23.01 14.07
N ASN A 166 9.35 -24.06 14.80
CA ASN A 166 8.75 -23.98 16.15
C ASN A 166 7.44 -23.17 16.23
N MET A 167 6.56 -23.30 15.23
CA MET A 167 5.25 -22.64 15.26
C MET A 167 4.24 -23.44 16.09
N ASP A 168 3.79 -22.88 17.20
CA ASP A 168 2.63 -23.38 17.94
C ASP A 168 1.32 -23.07 17.19
N MET A 169 0.24 -23.78 17.50
CA MET A 169 -1.08 -23.56 16.89
C MET A 169 -1.54 -22.11 17.03
N THR A 170 -1.23 -21.45 18.14
CA THR A 170 -1.53 -20.03 18.36
C THR A 170 -0.78 -19.13 17.38
N SER A 171 0.49 -19.44 17.10
CA SER A 171 1.30 -18.71 16.11
C SER A 171 0.77 -18.89 14.69
N ILE A 172 0.29 -20.08 14.33
CA ILE A 172 -0.33 -20.34 13.03
C ILE A 172 -1.62 -19.53 12.88
N VAL A 173 -2.48 -19.52 13.88
CA VAL A 173 -3.74 -18.77 13.86
C VAL A 173 -3.48 -17.26 13.74
N THR A 174 -2.54 -16.72 14.54
CA THR A 174 -2.19 -15.29 14.47
C THR A 174 -1.58 -14.92 13.14
N MET A 175 -0.77 -15.78 12.54
CA MET A 175 -0.22 -15.59 11.19
C MET A 175 -1.32 -15.57 10.12
N LEU A 176 -2.30 -16.47 10.18
CA LEU A 176 -3.44 -16.48 9.26
C LEU A 176 -4.28 -15.21 9.39
N ILE A 177 -4.55 -14.76 10.62
CA ILE A 177 -5.24 -13.50 10.86
C ILE A 177 -4.45 -12.32 10.27
N GLY A 178 -3.14 -12.28 10.48
CA GLY A 178 -2.26 -11.26 9.92
C GLY A 178 -2.29 -11.24 8.39
N LEU A 179 -2.23 -12.41 7.75
CA LEU A 179 -2.35 -12.53 6.28
C LEU A 179 -3.69 -11.99 5.76
N ILE A 180 -4.78 -12.29 6.44
CA ILE A 180 -6.11 -11.77 6.08
C ILE A 180 -6.15 -10.25 6.20
N ILE A 181 -5.60 -9.68 7.27
CA ILE A 181 -5.55 -8.23 7.47
C ILE A 181 -4.68 -7.56 6.40
N ILE A 182 -3.49 -8.10 6.11
CA ILE A 182 -2.60 -7.57 5.07
C ILE A 182 -3.29 -7.62 3.71
N ALA A 183 -3.91 -8.75 3.36
CA ALA A 183 -4.67 -8.87 2.11
C ALA A 183 -5.79 -7.82 2.03
N ASN A 184 -6.49 -7.57 3.13
CA ASN A 184 -7.54 -6.56 3.23
C ASN A 184 -6.98 -5.13 3.02
N ILE A 185 -5.82 -4.82 3.62
CA ILE A 185 -5.14 -3.51 3.43
C ILE A 185 -4.70 -3.33 1.98
N VAL A 186 -4.11 -4.36 1.37
CA VAL A 186 -3.64 -4.31 -0.03
C VAL A 186 -4.82 -4.15 -1.00
N ILE A 187 -5.90 -4.89 -0.81
CA ILE A 187 -7.09 -4.80 -1.65
C ILE A 187 -7.74 -3.42 -1.51
N GLY A 188 -7.94 -2.94 -0.29
CA GLY A 188 -8.60 -1.67 -0.02
C GLY A 188 -7.75 -0.46 -0.42
N GLY A 189 -6.46 -0.46 -0.06
CA GLY A 189 -5.55 0.64 -0.37
C GLY A 189 -5.40 0.91 -1.87
N ASN A 190 -5.49 -0.14 -2.69
CA ASN A 190 -5.43 -0.01 -4.15
C ASN A 190 -6.79 0.30 -4.82
N CYS A 191 -7.89 0.25 -4.08
CA CYS A 191 -9.23 0.40 -4.66
C CYS A 191 -9.51 1.86 -5.11
N GLN A 192 -8.90 2.83 -4.44
CA GLN A 192 -9.12 4.25 -4.66
C GLN A 192 -8.40 4.82 -5.88
N ILE A 193 -7.33 4.21 -6.37
CA ILE A 193 -6.59 4.70 -7.55
C ILE A 193 -7.49 4.78 -8.79
N PHE A 194 -8.57 4.02 -8.82
CA PHE A 194 -9.52 4.01 -9.96
C PHE A 194 -10.56 5.13 -9.91
N CYS A 195 -10.94 5.62 -8.73
CA CYS A 195 -11.96 6.68 -8.61
C CYS A 195 -11.42 8.08 -8.95
N VAL A 196 -10.11 8.31 -8.80
CA VAL A 196 -9.50 9.62 -9.07
C VAL A 196 -9.41 9.91 -10.57
N ASN A 197 -9.30 8.89 -11.43
CA ASN A 197 -9.19 9.09 -12.89
C ASN A 197 -10.52 9.37 -13.61
N SER A 198 -11.68 9.20 -12.96
CA SER A 198 -12.99 9.50 -13.55
C SER A 198 -13.46 10.94 -13.27
N SER A 199 -12.75 11.70 -12.44
CA SER A 199 -13.13 13.07 -12.05
C SER A 199 -12.40 14.16 -12.87
N PHE A 200 -11.63 13.78 -13.90
CA PHE A 200 -10.93 14.71 -14.81
C PHE A 200 -11.48 14.68 -16.24
N SER A 201 -12.78 14.49 -16.42
CA SER A 201 -13.43 14.69 -17.73
C SER A 201 -14.61 15.65 -17.62
#